data_6538c577b28d269e3e429cadaa23f49d
#
_entry.id   6538c577b28d269e3e429cadaa23f49d
#
_cell.length_a   1.000
_cell.length_b   1.000
_cell.length_c   1.000
_cell.angle_alpha   90.00
_cell.angle_beta   90.00
_cell.angle_gamma   90.00
#
_symmetry.space_group_name_H-M   'P 1'
#
loop_
_entity.id
_entity.type
_entity.pdbx_description
1 polymer ?
#
loop_
_entity_poly.entity_id
_entity_poly.type
_entity_poly.pdbx_seq_one_letter_code
_entity_poly.pdbx_strand_id
1 'polypeptide(L)'
;MAKKDETKEVVDSIAENAKLELSSVGKMLDKAELPPQVDALVEGPVILIQKSSVYIDLAPFGTGIIYGREFINAKDIIKKVNIGDVVKAKVVSTDNDEGYIELSLKEAKQALIWSEADKAIKGKTPLELTVKEANKGGLILEWQGIAGFLPASQLKSEHYPRVEDSDKDKILKALKMLVGKRISVVMISALPKEGKLIFSEKDNNPEERQEIIGKYAVGD
;
A
#
# COMPACT_ATOMS: atom_id res chain seq x y z
N MET A 1 -69.36 -2.21 -19.18
CA MET A 1 -68.08 -2.95 -19.33
C MET A 1 -66.89 -2.04 -19.64
N ALA A 2 -67.09 -0.78 -20.05
CA ALA A 2 -65.97 0.12 -20.50
C ALA A 2 -65.15 0.80 -19.37
N LYS A 3 -65.64 0.91 -18.13
CA LYS A 3 -64.92 1.59 -17.04
C LYS A 3 -63.82 0.75 -16.34
N LYS A 4 -63.69 -0.53 -16.68
CA LYS A 4 -62.72 -1.43 -16.01
C LYS A 4 -61.41 -1.53 -16.83
N ASP A 5 -61.45 -1.19 -18.12
CA ASP A 5 -60.26 -1.24 -18.99
C ASP A 5 -59.43 0.05 -18.88
N GLU A 6 -60.07 1.22 -18.78
CA GLU A 6 -59.36 2.50 -18.63
C GLU A 6 -58.54 2.58 -17.30
N THR A 7 -59.07 2.01 -16.19
CA THR A 7 -58.36 2.00 -14.91
C THR A 7 -57.14 1.06 -14.95
N LYS A 8 -57.17 0.01 -15.75
CA LYS A 8 -56.08 -0.95 -15.87
C LYS A 8 -54.95 -0.36 -16.69
N GLU A 9 -55.26 0.33 -17.77
CA GLU A 9 -54.29 1.01 -18.63
C GLU A 9 -53.54 2.14 -17.91
N VAL A 10 -54.27 2.91 -17.06
CA VAL A 10 -53.66 3.97 -16.23
C VAL A 10 -52.73 3.38 -15.17
N VAL A 11 -53.13 2.28 -14.52
CA VAL A 11 -52.30 1.63 -13.50
C VAL A 11 -51.04 0.99 -14.12
N ASP A 12 -51.17 0.38 -15.29
CA ASP A 12 -50.02 -0.23 -15.97
C ASP A 12 -49.05 0.86 -16.49
N SER A 13 -49.56 2.01 -16.97
CA SER A 13 -48.70 3.13 -17.39
C SER A 13 -48.00 3.80 -16.22
N ILE A 14 -48.61 3.90 -15.05
CA ILE A 14 -48.00 4.41 -13.81
C ILE A 14 -46.90 3.43 -13.33
N ALA A 15 -47.17 2.13 -13.39
CA ALA A 15 -46.21 1.11 -12.98
C ALA A 15 -44.99 1.05 -13.94
N GLU A 16 -45.21 1.26 -15.23
CA GLU A 16 -44.15 1.30 -16.23
C GLU A 16 -43.30 2.56 -16.13
N ASN A 17 -43.88 3.72 -15.89
CA ASN A 17 -43.17 4.96 -15.61
C ASN A 17 -42.39 4.89 -14.30
N ALA A 18 -42.96 4.35 -13.24
CA ALA A 18 -42.24 4.14 -11.96
C ALA A 18 -41.07 3.18 -12.11
N LYS A 19 -41.21 2.15 -12.95
CA LYS A 19 -40.12 1.19 -13.26
C LYS A 19 -39.00 1.81 -14.10
N LEU A 20 -39.34 2.72 -15.01
CA LEU A 20 -38.40 3.51 -15.80
C LEU A 20 -37.64 4.54 -14.93
N GLU A 21 -38.32 5.22 -14.02
CA GLU A 21 -37.68 6.16 -13.10
C GLU A 21 -36.77 5.43 -12.11
N LEU A 22 -37.20 4.30 -11.53
CA LEU A 22 -36.37 3.45 -10.68
C LEU A 22 -35.16 2.91 -11.42
N SER A 23 -35.28 2.59 -12.72
CA SER A 23 -34.15 2.14 -13.52
C SER A 23 -33.18 3.26 -13.88
N SER A 24 -33.65 4.49 -14.04
CA SER A 24 -32.81 5.66 -14.30
C SER A 24 -32.07 6.10 -13.02
N VAL A 25 -32.75 6.09 -11.87
CA VAL A 25 -32.16 6.33 -10.55
C VAL A 25 -31.15 5.23 -10.19
N GLY A 26 -31.44 3.96 -10.47
CA GLY A 26 -30.52 2.84 -10.29
C GLY A 26 -29.24 3.04 -11.11
N LYS A 27 -29.33 3.43 -12.38
CA LYS A 27 -28.18 3.75 -13.22
C LYS A 27 -27.41 4.99 -12.79
N MET A 28 -28.05 5.95 -12.13
CA MET A 28 -27.38 7.10 -11.52
C MET A 28 -26.65 6.71 -10.23
N LEU A 29 -27.26 5.85 -9.42
CA LEU A 29 -26.65 5.30 -8.21
C LEU A 29 -25.46 4.41 -8.53
N ASP A 30 -25.52 3.60 -9.57
CA ASP A 30 -24.38 2.77 -10.04
C ASP A 30 -23.20 3.60 -10.55
N LYS A 31 -23.45 4.85 -10.96
CA LYS A 31 -22.41 5.80 -11.40
C LYS A 31 -22.00 6.77 -10.31
N ALA A 32 -22.71 6.83 -9.19
CA ALA A 32 -22.33 7.69 -8.08
C ALA A 32 -21.08 7.15 -7.42
N GLU A 33 -20.08 7.99 -7.28
CA GLU A 33 -18.92 7.69 -6.46
C GLU A 33 -19.38 7.49 -5.02
N LEU A 34 -18.97 6.37 -4.44
CA LEU A 34 -19.31 6.09 -3.03
C LEU A 34 -18.45 6.98 -2.12
N PRO A 35 -19.02 7.48 -1.01
CA PRO A 35 -18.26 8.26 -0.04
C PRO A 35 -17.07 7.44 0.49
N PRO A 36 -15.94 8.08 0.76
CA PRO A 36 -14.76 7.41 1.23
C PRO A 36 -15.04 6.71 2.57
N GLN A 37 -14.64 5.46 2.67
CA GLN A 37 -14.76 4.67 3.89
C GLN A 37 -13.54 4.86 4.78
N VAL A 38 -13.66 4.51 6.05
CA VAL A 38 -12.52 4.42 6.97
C VAL A 38 -11.46 3.49 6.37
N ASP A 39 -10.21 3.84 6.54
CA ASP A 39 -9.04 3.17 5.95
C ASP A 39 -8.84 3.38 4.43
N ALA A 40 -9.75 4.03 3.73
CA ALA A 40 -9.58 4.36 2.32
C ALA A 40 -8.48 5.42 2.11
N LEU A 41 -7.75 5.30 1.00
CA LEU A 41 -6.84 6.34 0.52
C LEU A 41 -7.64 7.32 -0.34
N VAL A 42 -7.56 8.59 0.01
CA VAL A 42 -8.16 9.71 -0.72
C VAL A 42 -7.07 10.67 -1.16
N GLU A 43 -7.33 11.41 -2.22
CA GLU A 43 -6.43 12.47 -2.68
C GLU A 43 -7.21 13.74 -2.96
N GLY A 44 -6.59 14.86 -2.67
CA GLY A 44 -7.21 16.16 -2.92
C GLY A 44 -6.22 17.31 -2.72
N PRO A 45 -6.55 18.50 -3.24
CA PRO A 45 -5.75 19.68 -3.06
C PRO A 45 -5.88 20.24 -1.63
N VAL A 46 -4.78 20.71 -1.09
CA VAL A 46 -4.76 21.43 0.18
C VAL A 46 -5.36 22.83 -0.04
N ILE A 47 -6.44 23.11 0.67
CA ILE A 47 -7.16 24.39 0.56
C ILE A 47 -6.77 25.40 1.64
N LEU A 48 -6.36 24.91 2.82
CA LEU A 48 -5.99 25.78 3.94
C LEU A 48 -4.98 25.07 4.87
N ILE A 49 -3.96 25.81 5.31
CA ILE A 49 -3.01 25.36 6.33
C ILE A 49 -3.06 26.34 7.49
N GLN A 50 -3.41 25.84 8.68
CA GLN A 50 -3.41 26.57 9.93
C GLN A 50 -2.28 26.12 10.87
N LYS A 51 -2.17 26.75 12.03
CA LYS A 51 -1.13 26.41 13.03
C LYS A 51 -1.24 24.98 13.58
N SER A 52 -2.46 24.42 13.60
CA SER A 52 -2.78 23.12 14.21
C SER A 52 -3.63 22.20 13.34
N SER A 53 -3.96 22.63 12.13
CA SER A 53 -4.81 21.87 11.21
C SER A 53 -4.49 22.13 9.74
N VAL A 54 -4.79 21.16 8.88
CA VAL A 54 -4.72 21.25 7.42
C VAL A 54 -6.05 20.79 6.86
N TYR A 55 -6.55 21.51 5.88
CA TYR A 55 -7.82 21.23 5.21
C TYR A 55 -7.55 20.82 3.76
N ILE A 56 -8.20 19.75 3.32
CA ILE A 56 -8.05 19.14 2.00
C ILE A 56 -9.43 19.08 1.37
N ASP A 57 -9.55 19.49 0.12
CA ASP A 57 -10.79 19.35 -0.63
C ASP A 57 -10.93 17.90 -1.13
N LEU A 58 -12.03 17.27 -0.77
CA LEU A 58 -12.38 15.91 -1.19
C LEU A 58 -13.66 15.90 -2.04
N ALA A 59 -13.87 16.93 -2.86
CA ALA A 59 -15.06 16.99 -3.71
C ALA A 59 -15.29 15.66 -4.45
N PRO A 60 -16.54 15.14 -4.50
CA PRO A 60 -17.80 15.75 -4.06
C PRO A 60 -18.15 15.47 -2.58
N PHE A 61 -17.29 14.83 -1.81
CA PHE A 61 -17.60 14.29 -0.47
C PHE A 61 -17.39 15.28 0.67
N GLY A 62 -16.95 16.49 0.38
CA GLY A 62 -16.74 17.53 1.37
C GLY A 62 -15.28 17.84 1.65
N THR A 63 -14.99 18.26 2.88
CA THR A 63 -13.64 18.69 3.29
C THR A 63 -13.03 17.69 4.26
N GLY A 64 -11.80 17.27 3.98
CA GLY A 64 -10.98 16.51 4.89
C GLY A 64 -10.17 17.42 5.82
N ILE A 65 -10.00 17.02 7.08
CA ILE A 65 -9.21 17.73 8.07
C ILE A 65 -8.12 16.84 8.66
N ILE A 66 -6.95 17.41 8.83
CA ILE A 66 -5.83 16.81 9.58
C ILE A 66 -5.55 17.69 10.77
N TYR A 67 -5.76 17.19 11.98
CA TYR A 67 -5.60 17.94 13.22
C TYR A 67 -5.08 17.07 14.37
N GLY A 68 -4.86 17.67 15.52
CA GLY A 68 -4.50 16.97 16.74
C GLY A 68 -3.23 16.12 16.61
N ARG A 69 -3.31 14.86 16.98
CA ARG A 69 -2.18 13.90 16.91
C ARG A 69 -1.69 13.67 15.50
N GLU A 70 -2.62 13.59 14.53
CA GLU A 70 -2.28 13.36 13.13
C GLU A 70 -1.49 14.54 12.54
N PHE A 71 -1.86 15.78 12.89
CA PHE A 71 -1.11 16.97 12.51
C PHE A 71 0.32 16.95 13.09
N ILE A 72 0.47 16.59 14.37
CA ILE A 72 1.79 16.51 15.03
C ILE A 72 2.65 15.43 14.37
N ASN A 73 2.07 14.25 14.11
CA ASN A 73 2.74 13.11 13.48
C ASN A 73 3.17 13.40 12.03
N ALA A 74 2.42 14.25 11.32
CA ALA A 74 2.67 14.61 9.92
C ALA A 74 3.44 15.92 9.75
N LYS A 75 3.90 16.56 10.83
CA LYS A 75 4.52 17.90 10.80
C LYS A 75 5.66 18.05 9.79
N ASP A 76 6.47 17.02 9.60
CA ASP A 76 7.59 17.04 8.65
C ASP A 76 7.11 16.97 7.20
N ILE A 77 5.96 16.34 6.97
CA ILE A 77 5.30 16.28 5.65
C ILE A 77 4.63 17.62 5.39
N ILE A 78 3.85 18.13 6.35
CA ILE A 78 3.08 19.37 6.24
C ILE A 78 3.99 20.58 5.95
N LYS A 79 5.20 20.63 6.51
CA LYS A 79 6.18 21.69 6.24
C LYS A 79 6.63 21.77 4.77
N LYS A 80 6.46 20.69 4.01
CA LYS A 80 6.86 20.62 2.59
C LYS A 80 5.69 20.80 1.64
N VAL A 81 4.47 20.91 2.16
CA VAL A 81 3.23 21.02 1.40
C VAL A 81 2.77 22.47 1.39
N ASN A 82 2.32 22.94 0.23
CA ASN A 82 1.75 24.28 0.04
C ASN A 82 0.26 24.18 -0.26
N ILE A 83 -0.43 25.31 -0.11
CA ILE A 83 -1.83 25.43 -0.54
C ILE A 83 -1.89 25.21 -2.05
N GLY A 84 -2.80 24.36 -2.51
CA GLY A 84 -2.95 23.92 -3.89
C GLY A 84 -2.24 22.61 -4.25
N ASP A 85 -1.30 22.15 -3.41
CA ASP A 85 -0.66 20.85 -3.63
C ASP A 85 -1.66 19.70 -3.43
N VAL A 86 -1.66 18.74 -4.34
CA VAL A 86 -2.46 17.53 -4.22
C VAL A 86 -1.73 16.55 -3.30
N VAL A 87 -2.39 16.18 -2.20
CA VAL A 87 -1.84 15.25 -1.21
C VAL A 87 -2.70 14.00 -1.10
N LYS A 88 -2.04 12.88 -0.81
CA LYS A 88 -2.72 11.63 -0.50
C LYS A 88 -2.84 11.49 1.01
N ALA A 89 -4.04 11.22 1.47
CA ALA A 89 -4.35 11.02 2.87
C ALA A 89 -5.16 9.75 3.08
N LYS A 90 -5.07 9.14 4.25
CA LYS A 90 -5.88 7.99 4.64
C LYS A 90 -7.01 8.46 5.53
N VAL A 91 -8.22 7.96 5.29
CA VAL A 91 -9.39 8.28 6.09
C VAL A 91 -9.30 7.57 7.44
N VAL A 92 -9.32 8.33 8.52
CA VAL A 92 -9.35 7.83 9.91
C VAL A 92 -10.78 7.76 10.42
N SER A 93 -11.58 8.81 10.14
CA SER A 93 -13.00 8.86 10.43
C SER A 93 -13.73 9.55 9.29
N THR A 94 -14.95 9.09 9.00
CA THR A 94 -15.77 9.64 7.91
C THR A 94 -16.56 10.86 8.32
N ASP A 95 -16.68 11.11 9.61
CA ASP A 95 -17.42 12.23 10.17
C ASP A 95 -16.85 12.59 11.55
N ASN A 96 -16.82 13.87 11.86
CA ASN A 96 -16.55 14.39 13.19
C ASN A 96 -17.65 15.36 13.62
N ASP A 97 -17.59 15.89 14.84
CA ASP A 97 -18.60 16.82 15.39
C ASP A 97 -18.78 18.11 14.55
N GLU A 98 -17.81 18.42 13.69
CA GLU A 98 -17.83 19.58 12.81
C GLU A 98 -18.19 19.24 11.34
N GLY A 99 -18.45 17.97 11.03
CA GLY A 99 -18.82 17.49 9.69
C GLY A 99 -17.65 17.37 8.71
N TYR A 100 -16.40 17.24 9.22
CA TYR A 100 -15.20 17.00 8.39
C TYR A 100 -14.83 15.51 8.40
N ILE A 101 -14.21 15.07 7.30
CA ILE A 101 -13.59 13.76 7.20
C ILE A 101 -12.20 13.83 7.83
N GLU A 102 -11.95 13.04 8.87
CA GLU A 102 -10.64 13.03 9.52
C GLU A 102 -9.61 12.25 8.70
N LEU A 103 -8.45 12.84 8.51
CA LEU A 103 -7.41 12.32 7.63
C LEU A 103 -6.06 12.16 8.34
N SER A 104 -5.27 11.17 7.91
CA SER A 104 -3.89 10.96 8.32
C SER A 104 -2.94 10.93 7.12
N LEU A 105 -1.95 11.81 7.10
CA LEU A 105 -0.86 11.80 6.11
C LEU A 105 0.18 10.75 6.42
N LYS A 106 0.44 10.48 7.69
CA LYS A 106 1.42 9.48 8.12
C LYS A 106 0.98 8.08 7.71
N GLU A 107 -0.28 7.74 7.98
CA GLU A 107 -0.85 6.45 7.59
C GLU A 107 -0.97 6.31 6.08
N ALA A 108 -1.29 7.37 5.37
CA ALA A 108 -1.29 7.37 3.91
C ALA A 108 0.10 7.07 3.33
N LYS A 109 1.14 7.73 3.84
CA LYS A 109 2.52 7.45 3.43
C LYS A 109 2.88 5.99 3.67
N GLN A 110 2.51 5.46 4.84
CA GLN A 110 2.76 4.07 5.19
C GLN A 110 2.01 3.11 4.26
N ALA A 111 0.73 3.36 3.98
CA ALA A 111 -0.07 2.56 3.05
C ALA A 111 0.49 2.57 1.62
N LEU A 112 1.00 3.71 1.15
CA LEU A 112 1.66 3.82 -0.16
C LEU A 112 2.93 2.97 -0.22
N ILE A 113 3.79 3.03 0.82
CA ILE A 113 5.00 2.21 0.89
C ILE A 113 4.64 0.72 0.83
N TRP A 114 3.61 0.26 1.55
CA TRP A 114 3.17 -1.14 1.47
C TRP A 114 2.60 -1.51 0.10
N SER A 115 1.86 -0.62 -0.54
CA SER A 115 1.38 -0.82 -1.92
C SER A 115 2.53 -0.94 -2.93
N GLU A 116 3.59 -0.13 -2.77
CA GLU A 116 4.81 -0.23 -3.59
C GLU A 116 5.56 -1.54 -3.31
N ALA A 117 5.62 -1.96 -2.05
CA ALA A 117 6.20 -3.26 -1.67
C ALA A 117 5.48 -4.41 -2.36
N ASP A 118 4.14 -4.42 -2.36
CA ASP A 118 3.35 -5.45 -3.04
C ASP A 118 3.58 -5.46 -4.56
N LYS A 119 3.74 -4.29 -5.17
CA LYS A 119 4.09 -4.18 -6.59
C LYS A 119 5.49 -4.72 -6.87
N ALA A 120 6.46 -4.41 -6.01
CA ALA A 120 7.83 -4.91 -6.12
C ALA A 120 7.89 -6.43 -5.98
N ILE A 121 7.10 -7.03 -5.08
CA ILE A 121 6.96 -8.49 -4.90
C ILE A 121 6.40 -9.13 -6.17
N LYS A 122 5.28 -8.61 -6.69
CA LYS A 122 4.62 -9.13 -7.90
C LYS A 122 5.52 -9.02 -9.13
N GLY A 123 6.21 -7.89 -9.27
CA GLY A 123 7.12 -7.62 -10.39
C GLY A 123 8.50 -8.27 -10.22
N LYS A 124 8.80 -8.86 -9.06
CA LYS A 124 10.15 -9.37 -8.70
C LYS A 124 11.25 -8.38 -9.04
N THR A 125 11.00 -7.12 -8.73
CA THR A 125 11.90 -6.01 -9.08
C THR A 125 13.19 -6.12 -8.24
N PRO A 126 14.37 -6.17 -8.87
CA PRO A 126 15.63 -6.15 -8.14
C PRO A 126 15.85 -4.78 -7.48
N LEU A 127 16.23 -4.79 -6.23
CA LEU A 127 16.46 -3.61 -5.40
C LEU A 127 17.91 -3.65 -4.89
N GLU A 128 18.64 -2.57 -5.04
CA GLU A 128 19.95 -2.41 -4.43
C GLU A 128 19.81 -1.77 -3.05
N LEU A 129 20.02 -2.55 -2.00
CA LEU A 129 19.87 -2.11 -0.62
C LEU A 129 21.17 -2.21 0.15
N THR A 130 21.37 -1.26 1.08
CA THR A 130 22.51 -1.27 1.97
C THR A 130 22.22 -2.09 3.21
N VAL A 131 23.14 -2.98 3.58
CA VAL A 131 23.06 -3.76 4.82
C VAL A 131 23.29 -2.83 6.01
N LYS A 132 22.30 -2.71 6.88
CA LYS A 132 22.37 -1.87 8.10
C LYS A 132 22.97 -2.63 9.26
N GLU A 133 22.55 -3.88 9.45
CA GLU A 133 22.94 -4.71 10.57
C GLU A 133 22.96 -6.19 10.19
N ALA A 134 23.71 -6.98 10.96
CA ALA A 134 23.77 -8.44 10.82
C ALA A 134 23.43 -9.11 12.15
N ASN A 135 22.61 -10.16 12.11
CA ASN A 135 22.30 -11.02 13.22
C ASN A 135 22.62 -12.49 12.94
N LYS A 136 22.42 -13.40 13.92
CA LYS A 136 22.70 -14.84 13.79
C LYS A 136 21.83 -15.54 12.71
N GLY A 137 20.72 -14.95 12.30
CA GLY A 137 19.79 -15.51 11.31
C GLY A 137 19.92 -14.92 9.91
N GLY A 138 20.60 -13.77 9.75
CA GLY A 138 20.68 -13.08 8.47
C GLY A 138 21.07 -11.61 8.58
N LEU A 139 20.69 -10.84 7.57
CA LEU A 139 20.99 -9.42 7.44
C LEU A 139 19.74 -8.58 7.61
N ILE A 140 19.90 -7.39 8.17
CA ILE A 140 18.86 -6.37 8.25
C ILE A 140 19.16 -5.30 7.22
N LEU A 141 18.22 -5.09 6.33
CA LEU A 141 18.22 -4.09 5.26
C LEU A 141 17.19 -3.01 5.59
N GLU A 142 17.29 -1.87 4.94
CA GLU A 142 16.27 -0.80 5.06
C GLU A 142 15.79 -0.40 3.67
N TRP A 143 14.47 -0.38 3.50
CA TRP A 143 13.82 0.09 2.30
C TRP A 143 12.75 1.13 2.65
N GLN A 144 12.90 2.35 2.14
CA GLN A 144 12.00 3.48 2.39
C GLN A 144 11.69 3.74 3.89
N GLY A 145 12.67 3.48 4.78
CA GLY A 145 12.49 3.64 6.22
C GLY A 145 11.84 2.45 6.94
N ILE A 146 11.55 1.37 6.21
CA ILE A 146 11.03 0.12 6.79
C ILE A 146 12.18 -0.89 6.88
N ALA A 147 12.32 -1.49 8.07
CA ALA A 147 13.29 -2.56 8.27
C ALA A 147 12.86 -3.84 7.54
N GLY A 148 13.79 -4.45 6.84
CA GLY A 148 13.58 -5.71 6.17
C GLY A 148 14.62 -6.74 6.56
N PHE A 149 14.24 -8.00 6.54
CA PHE A 149 15.08 -9.12 6.91
C PHE A 149 15.45 -9.95 5.68
N LEU A 150 16.73 -10.24 5.53
CA LEU A 150 17.28 -11.16 4.54
C LEU A 150 17.83 -12.38 5.26
N PRO A 151 17.10 -13.50 5.30
CA PRO A 151 17.60 -14.73 5.93
C PRO A 151 18.92 -15.19 5.32
N ALA A 152 19.82 -15.74 6.14
CA ALA A 152 21.08 -16.27 5.64
C ALA A 152 20.88 -17.35 4.56
N SER A 153 19.81 -18.15 4.66
CA SER A 153 19.44 -19.16 3.65
C SER A 153 19.07 -18.57 2.29
N GLN A 154 18.74 -17.28 2.23
CA GLN A 154 18.38 -16.56 1.00
C GLN A 154 19.53 -15.75 0.41
N LEU A 155 20.71 -15.82 0.98
CA LEU A 155 21.93 -15.25 0.41
C LEU A 155 22.44 -16.09 -0.75
N LYS A 156 23.07 -15.43 -1.74
CA LYS A 156 23.83 -16.12 -2.79
C LYS A 156 24.99 -16.89 -2.20
N SER A 157 25.47 -17.89 -2.95
CA SER A 157 26.59 -18.75 -2.54
C SER A 157 27.89 -17.97 -2.23
N GLU A 158 28.06 -16.80 -2.84
CA GLU A 158 29.21 -15.89 -2.61
C GLU A 158 29.15 -15.20 -1.25
N HIS A 159 27.95 -14.87 -0.77
CA HIS A 159 27.70 -14.18 0.49
C HIS A 159 27.30 -15.13 1.61
N TYR A 160 26.99 -16.38 1.28
CA TYR A 160 26.64 -17.39 2.28
C TYR A 160 27.88 -17.79 3.10
N PRO A 161 27.84 -17.69 4.44
CA PRO A 161 28.97 -18.08 5.29
C PRO A 161 29.19 -19.59 5.20
N ARG A 162 30.29 -20.00 4.56
CA ARG A 162 30.74 -21.39 4.52
C ARG A 162 31.45 -21.72 5.84
N VAL A 163 30.72 -22.30 6.78
CA VAL A 163 31.24 -22.69 8.10
C VAL A 163 31.01 -24.17 8.28
N GLU A 164 32.07 -24.94 8.52
CA GLU A 164 32.07 -26.40 8.60
C GLU A 164 31.26 -26.94 9.80
N ASP A 165 31.08 -26.14 10.86
CA ASP A 165 30.49 -26.61 12.14
C ASP A 165 29.16 -25.97 12.51
N SER A 166 28.43 -25.34 11.61
CA SER A 166 27.17 -24.61 11.90
C SER A 166 27.28 -23.63 13.11
N ASP A 167 28.51 -23.17 13.40
CA ASP A 167 28.80 -22.27 14.50
C ASP A 167 28.18 -20.89 14.24
N LYS A 168 27.14 -20.58 15.01
CA LYS A 168 26.35 -19.34 14.86
C LYS A 168 27.17 -18.07 15.06
N ASP A 169 28.28 -18.15 15.81
CA ASP A 169 29.13 -17.00 16.06
C ASP A 169 30.09 -16.76 14.90
N LYS A 170 30.57 -17.78 14.24
CA LYS A 170 31.33 -17.69 12.98
C LYS A 170 30.44 -17.16 11.84
N ILE A 171 29.19 -17.64 11.76
CA ILE A 171 28.21 -17.13 10.81
C ILE A 171 27.98 -15.64 11.03
N LEU A 172 27.78 -15.21 12.26
CA LEU A 172 27.59 -13.79 12.58
C LEU A 172 28.80 -12.94 12.20
N LYS A 173 30.01 -13.43 12.45
CA LYS A 173 31.25 -12.71 12.04
C LYS A 173 31.32 -12.50 10.54
N ALA A 174 31.03 -13.54 9.74
CA ALA A 174 30.99 -13.46 8.31
C ALA A 174 29.92 -12.50 7.78
N LEU A 175 28.70 -12.57 8.36
CA LEU A 175 27.61 -11.66 8.00
C LEU A 175 27.92 -10.20 8.37
N LYS A 176 28.63 -9.93 9.46
CA LYS A 176 29.07 -8.59 9.84
C LYS A 176 30.01 -7.94 8.82
N MET A 177 30.75 -8.72 8.04
CA MET A 177 31.60 -8.19 6.96
C MET A 177 30.80 -7.63 5.78
N LEU A 178 29.51 -7.95 5.71
CA LEU A 178 28.59 -7.45 4.68
C LEU A 178 27.89 -6.15 5.12
N VAL A 179 27.98 -5.78 6.41
CA VAL A 179 27.39 -4.52 6.90
C VAL A 179 28.03 -3.33 6.20
N GLY A 180 27.20 -2.41 5.74
CA GLY A 180 27.62 -1.23 4.95
C GLY A 180 27.75 -1.49 3.45
N LYS A 181 27.74 -2.75 3.01
CA LYS A 181 27.78 -3.08 1.57
C LYS A 181 26.38 -2.97 0.95
N ARG A 182 26.34 -2.73 -0.36
CA ARG A 182 25.11 -2.80 -1.16
C ARG A 182 24.95 -4.21 -1.69
N ILE A 183 23.76 -4.76 -1.54
CA ILE A 183 23.40 -6.09 -2.02
C ILE A 183 22.14 -5.94 -2.90
N SER A 184 22.15 -6.62 -4.04
CA SER A 184 21.00 -6.68 -4.93
C SER A 184 20.08 -7.79 -4.47
N VAL A 185 18.87 -7.44 -4.08
CA VAL A 185 17.87 -8.34 -3.49
C VAL A 185 16.51 -8.16 -4.14
N VAL A 186 15.67 -9.17 -4.05
CA VAL A 186 14.25 -9.12 -4.43
C VAL A 186 13.40 -9.22 -3.18
N MET A 187 12.32 -8.48 -3.14
CA MET A 187 11.34 -8.58 -2.07
C MET A 187 10.45 -9.80 -2.30
N ILE A 188 10.38 -10.70 -1.32
CA ILE A 188 9.56 -11.93 -1.40
C ILE A 188 8.30 -11.87 -0.55
N SER A 189 8.29 -11.09 0.53
CA SER A 189 7.12 -10.94 1.38
C SER A 189 7.11 -9.59 2.07
N ALA A 190 5.91 -9.05 2.26
CA ALA A 190 5.64 -7.86 3.04
C ALA A 190 4.66 -8.21 4.16
N LEU A 191 4.96 -7.82 5.39
CA LEU A 191 4.17 -8.05 6.58
C LEU A 191 3.80 -6.70 7.21
N PRO A 192 2.75 -6.02 6.71
CA PRO A 192 2.38 -4.67 7.17
C PRO A 192 2.05 -4.62 8.65
N LYS A 193 1.39 -5.66 9.19
CA LYS A 193 1.02 -5.74 10.61
C LYS A 193 2.23 -5.78 11.54
N GLU A 194 3.33 -6.38 11.09
CA GLU A 194 4.58 -6.47 11.84
C GLU A 194 5.57 -5.35 11.49
N GLY A 195 5.27 -4.56 10.46
CA GLY A 195 6.17 -3.53 9.95
C GLY A 195 7.47 -4.10 9.37
N LYS A 196 7.44 -5.30 8.78
CA LYS A 196 8.62 -6.02 8.29
C LYS A 196 8.52 -6.40 6.82
N LEU A 197 9.66 -6.39 6.16
CA LEU A 197 9.83 -6.87 4.79
C LEU A 197 10.78 -8.08 4.81
N ILE A 198 10.58 -9.03 3.89
CA ILE A 198 11.47 -10.18 3.73
C ILE A 198 12.06 -10.14 2.33
N PHE A 199 13.38 -10.27 2.27
CA PHE A 199 14.15 -10.21 1.03
C PHE A 199 14.81 -11.55 0.70
N SER A 200 15.14 -11.73 -0.59
CA SER A 200 15.94 -12.83 -1.11
C SER A 200 17.00 -12.28 -2.07
N GLU A 201 18.21 -12.77 -1.98
CA GLU A 201 19.27 -12.50 -2.95
C GLU A 201 19.29 -13.55 -4.07
N LYS A 202 18.86 -14.79 -3.76
CA LYS A 202 18.82 -15.92 -4.70
C LYS A 202 17.84 -15.71 -5.85
N ASP A 203 16.68 -15.10 -5.57
CA ASP A 203 15.63 -14.87 -6.57
C ASP A 203 15.95 -13.75 -7.58
N ASN A 204 17.09 -13.09 -7.41
CA ASN A 204 17.52 -11.96 -8.24
C ASN A 204 18.25 -12.36 -9.55
N ASN A 205 18.40 -13.64 -9.85
CA ASN A 205 19.11 -14.08 -11.04
C ASN A 205 18.17 -14.77 -12.03
N PRO A 206 17.69 -14.06 -13.09
CA PRO A 206 16.88 -14.68 -14.14
C PRO A 206 17.66 -15.74 -14.94
N GLU A 207 18.99 -15.66 -14.97
CA GLU A 207 19.85 -16.59 -15.72
C GLU A 207 19.96 -17.95 -15.01
N GLU A 208 20.08 -17.99 -13.69
CA GLU A 208 20.08 -19.26 -12.93
C GLU A 208 18.75 -20.01 -13.04
N ARG A 209 17.63 -19.29 -13.24
CA ARG A 209 16.33 -19.91 -13.51
C ARG A 209 16.26 -20.57 -14.88
N GLN A 210 16.82 -19.95 -15.91
CA GLN A 210 16.84 -20.52 -17.25
C GLN A 210 17.77 -21.74 -17.31
N GLU A 211 18.88 -21.75 -16.58
CA GLU A 211 19.76 -22.92 -16.48
C GLU A 211 19.11 -24.09 -15.73
N ILE A 212 18.33 -23.82 -14.67
CA ILE A 212 17.61 -24.87 -13.94
C ILE A 212 16.46 -25.43 -14.79
N ILE A 213 15.71 -24.58 -15.48
CA ILE A 213 14.61 -25.03 -16.37
C ILE A 213 15.18 -25.77 -17.60
N GLY A 214 16.37 -25.37 -18.10
CA GLY A 214 17.03 -26.05 -19.22
C GLY A 214 17.68 -27.38 -18.87
N LYS A 215 17.91 -27.66 -17.57
CA LYS A 215 18.44 -28.95 -17.08
C LYS A 215 17.40 -30.01 -16.82
N TYR A 216 16.12 -29.63 -16.72
CA TYR A 216 15.00 -30.56 -16.55
C TYR A 216 14.15 -30.53 -17.80
N ALA A 217 14.47 -31.36 -18.79
CA ALA A 217 13.58 -31.65 -19.92
C ALA A 217 12.38 -32.48 -19.42
N VAL A 218 11.19 -32.16 -19.90
CA VAL A 218 9.99 -32.94 -19.60
C VAL A 218 10.18 -34.36 -20.09
N GLY A 219 10.44 -35.31 -19.16
CA GLY A 219 10.57 -36.73 -19.50
C GLY A 219 11.73 -37.47 -18.87
N ASP A 220 12.57 -36.88 -17.99
CA ASP A 220 13.58 -37.58 -17.19
C ASP A 220 13.07 -37.92 -15.80
#